data_c453bc1f679b660214fe4656b907d925
#
_entry.id   c453bc1f679b660214fe4656b907d925
#
_cell.length_a   1.000
_cell.length_b   1.000
_cell.length_c   1.000
_cell.angle_alpha   90.00
_cell.angle_beta   90.00
_cell.angle_gamma   90.00
#
_symmetry.space_group_name_H-M   'P 1'
#
loop_
_entity.id
_entity.type
_entity.pdbx_description
1 polymer ?
#
loop_
_entity_poly.entity_id
_entity_poly.type
_entity_poly.pdbx_seq_one_letter_code
_entity_poly.pdbx_strand_id
1 'polypeptide(L)'
;GFAGVSMKDADRYALELVQEACSDLGSRLFLRIREELGLAYYCGAQNFPGVAPGYFAFYVGTAPDKVKLVEEELLKEAALLREKGLSAEELNRAKAKLIGQKKIARQDLGGLAQTVALDELYGLGYENIDAEDTKYEAVTIAETKRVALKYLKADALVVSVIGPEKA
;
A
#
# COMPACT_ATOMS: atom_id res chain seq x y z
N GLY A 1 -7.08 -1.74 -9.16
CA GLY A 1 -6.01 -2.69 -8.84
C GLY A 1 -4.95 -2.73 -9.94
N PHE A 2 -3.72 -2.98 -9.58
CA PHE A 2 -2.55 -3.03 -10.43
C PHE A 2 -1.78 -4.33 -10.14
N ALA A 3 -1.01 -4.83 -11.11
CA ALA A 3 -0.07 -5.91 -10.86
C ALA A 3 0.97 -5.46 -9.81
N GLY A 4 1.22 -6.31 -8.82
CA GLY A 4 2.13 -6.03 -7.71
C GLY A 4 3.44 -6.81 -7.80
N VAL A 5 4.05 -7.00 -6.65
CA VAL A 5 5.35 -7.65 -6.47
C VAL A 5 5.23 -9.05 -5.87
N SER A 6 6.27 -9.84 -5.96
CA SER A 6 6.44 -11.03 -5.14
C SER A 6 7.07 -10.69 -3.79
N MET A 7 6.96 -11.60 -2.83
CA MET A 7 7.59 -11.46 -1.50
C MET A 7 9.11 -11.33 -1.57
N LYS A 8 9.75 -11.87 -2.62
CA LYS A 8 11.21 -11.82 -2.83
C LYS A 8 11.70 -10.58 -3.58
N ASP A 9 10.77 -9.78 -4.14
CA ASP A 9 11.14 -8.57 -4.87
C ASP A 9 11.55 -7.47 -3.90
N ALA A 10 12.69 -6.83 -4.16
CA ALA A 10 13.17 -5.72 -3.34
C ALA A 10 12.24 -4.50 -3.38
N ASP A 11 11.44 -4.35 -4.44
CA ASP A 11 10.47 -3.27 -4.59
C ASP A 11 9.33 -3.34 -3.57
N ARG A 12 9.13 -4.50 -2.90
CA ARG A 12 8.06 -4.67 -1.91
C ARG A 12 8.12 -3.64 -0.79
N TYR A 13 9.32 -3.32 -0.29
CA TYR A 13 9.51 -2.39 0.82
C TYR A 13 9.03 -0.98 0.47
N ALA A 14 9.36 -0.51 -0.72
CA ALA A 14 8.90 0.80 -1.19
C ALA A 14 7.38 0.81 -1.47
N LEU A 15 6.81 -0.27 -2.02
CA LEU A 15 5.37 -0.38 -2.24
C LEU A 15 4.58 -0.49 -0.93
N GLU A 16 5.09 -1.17 0.09
CA GLU A 16 4.48 -1.22 1.42
C GLU A 16 4.44 0.17 2.07
N LEU A 17 5.51 0.97 1.92
CA LEU A 17 5.51 2.36 2.40
C LEU A 17 4.55 3.25 1.62
N VAL A 18 4.39 3.05 0.30
CA VAL A 18 3.36 3.74 -0.49
C VAL A 18 1.97 3.34 -0.01
N GLN A 19 1.71 2.05 0.24
CA GLN A 19 0.45 1.59 0.82
C GLN A 19 0.19 2.25 2.16
N GLU A 20 1.17 2.26 3.06
CA GLU A 20 1.04 2.81 4.40
C GLU A 20 0.71 4.31 4.38
N ALA A 21 1.36 5.07 3.48
CA ALA A 21 1.07 6.48 3.27
C ALA A 21 -0.34 6.75 2.70
N CYS A 22 -1.01 5.73 2.15
CA CYS A 22 -2.36 5.80 1.59
C CYS A 22 -3.45 5.21 2.49
N SER A 23 -3.13 4.68 3.69
CA SER A 23 -4.02 3.76 4.41
C SER A 23 -4.40 4.15 5.84
N ASP A 24 -4.22 5.40 6.27
CA ASP A 24 -4.62 5.86 7.60
C ASP A 24 -5.45 7.14 7.58
N LEU A 25 -5.89 7.60 8.76
CA LEU A 25 -6.68 8.81 8.94
C LEU A 25 -5.94 10.11 8.52
N GLY A 26 -4.61 10.08 8.48
CA GLY A 26 -3.78 11.17 8.00
C GLY A 26 -3.25 10.91 6.59
N SER A 27 -3.74 9.87 5.90
CA SER A 27 -3.29 9.52 4.56
C SER A 27 -3.80 10.51 3.50
N ARG A 28 -3.06 10.58 2.39
CA ARG A 28 -3.46 11.41 1.24
C ARG A 28 -4.82 11.04 0.68
N LEU A 29 -5.16 9.74 0.62
CA LEU A 29 -6.47 9.29 0.15
C LEU A 29 -7.57 9.70 1.12
N PHE A 30 -7.36 9.54 2.42
CA PHE A 30 -8.35 9.89 3.43
C PHE A 30 -8.61 11.40 3.44
N LEU A 31 -7.56 12.22 3.47
CA LEU A 31 -7.69 13.67 3.45
C LEU A 31 -8.41 14.15 2.19
N ARG A 32 -8.01 13.64 1.01
CA ARG A 32 -8.58 14.08 -0.26
C ARG A 32 -10.01 13.57 -0.47
N ILE A 33 -10.21 12.24 -0.37
CA ILE A 33 -11.48 11.62 -0.79
C ILE A 33 -12.54 11.74 0.29
N ARG A 34 -12.17 11.60 1.58
CA ARG A 34 -13.12 11.67 2.68
C ARG A 34 -13.28 13.07 3.24
N GLU A 35 -12.19 13.73 3.66
CA GLU A 35 -12.30 15.01 4.38
C GLU A 35 -12.61 16.18 3.44
N GLU A 36 -11.91 16.32 2.31
CA GLU A 36 -12.11 17.42 1.39
C GLU A 36 -13.34 17.24 0.50
N LEU A 37 -13.53 16.06 -0.08
CA LEU A 37 -14.56 15.80 -1.06
C LEU A 37 -15.83 15.15 -0.48
N GLY A 38 -15.78 14.60 0.72
CA GLY A 38 -16.92 13.93 1.36
C GLY A 38 -17.45 12.72 0.57
N LEU A 39 -16.58 12.05 -0.21
CA LEU A 39 -17.00 11.02 -1.15
C LEU A 39 -17.04 9.62 -0.56
N ALA A 40 -16.36 9.37 0.58
CA ALA A 40 -16.20 8.04 1.10
C ALA A 40 -16.25 7.98 2.62
N TYR A 41 -16.78 6.87 3.15
CA TYR A 41 -16.69 6.55 4.57
C TYR A 41 -15.34 5.92 4.91
N TYR A 42 -14.84 5.04 4.04
CA TYR A 42 -13.52 4.42 4.17
C TYR A 42 -12.81 4.40 2.81
N CYS A 43 -11.53 4.59 2.85
CA CYS A 43 -10.65 4.48 1.68
C CYS A 43 -9.24 4.09 2.13
N GLY A 44 -8.49 3.50 1.24
CA GLY A 44 -7.10 3.12 1.50
C GLY A 44 -6.45 2.41 0.33
N ALA A 45 -5.27 1.88 0.60
CA ALA A 45 -4.53 1.04 -0.33
C ALA A 45 -4.22 -0.32 0.30
N GLN A 46 -4.03 -1.32 -0.53
CA GLN A 46 -3.59 -2.65 -0.14
C GLN A 46 -2.47 -3.09 -1.07
N ASN A 47 -1.36 -3.50 -0.49
CA ASN A 47 -0.27 -4.18 -1.18
C ASN A 47 -0.25 -5.63 -0.71
N PHE A 48 -0.44 -6.56 -1.61
CA PHE A 48 -0.39 -8.00 -1.34
C PHE A 48 0.75 -8.62 -2.13
N PRO A 49 1.95 -8.73 -1.55
CA PRO A 49 3.04 -9.46 -2.17
C PRO A 49 2.76 -10.96 -2.07
N GLY A 50 2.64 -11.64 -3.22
CA GLY A 50 2.42 -13.08 -3.28
C GLY A 50 3.73 -13.87 -3.36
N VAL A 51 3.65 -15.21 -3.33
CA VAL A 51 4.78 -16.10 -3.71
C VAL A 51 5.15 -15.87 -5.18
N ALA A 52 4.15 -15.80 -6.07
CA ALA A 52 4.23 -15.19 -7.39
C ALA A 52 3.87 -13.69 -7.26
N PRO A 53 4.05 -12.86 -8.30
CA PRO A 53 3.61 -11.47 -8.26
C PRO A 53 2.16 -11.34 -7.79
N GLY A 54 1.95 -10.50 -6.79
CA GLY A 54 0.64 -10.23 -6.20
C GLY A 54 -0.04 -9.01 -6.84
N TYR A 55 -0.67 -8.16 -6.02
CA TYR A 55 -1.35 -6.96 -6.50
C TYR A 55 -1.13 -5.77 -5.57
N PHE A 56 -1.27 -4.58 -6.13
CA PHE A 56 -1.48 -3.33 -5.40
C PHE A 56 -2.85 -2.77 -5.76
N ALA A 57 -3.66 -2.39 -4.78
CA ALA A 57 -5.01 -1.87 -5.04
C ALA A 57 -5.33 -0.67 -4.17
N PHE A 58 -6.08 0.27 -4.72
CA PHE A 58 -6.86 1.23 -3.93
C PHE A 58 -8.27 0.69 -3.74
N TYR A 59 -8.85 0.95 -2.58
CA TYR A 59 -10.24 0.57 -2.28
C TYR A 59 -10.98 1.72 -1.62
N VAL A 60 -12.26 1.86 -1.97
CA VAL A 60 -13.13 2.93 -1.42
C VAL A 60 -14.55 2.41 -1.30
N GLY A 61 -15.19 2.70 -0.17
CA GLY A 61 -16.64 2.56 -0.01
C GLY A 61 -17.32 3.90 -0.19
N THR A 62 -18.19 3.99 -1.20
CA THR A 62 -18.86 5.25 -1.61
C THR A 62 -20.32 5.01 -2.00
N ALA A 63 -21.08 6.09 -2.13
CA ALA A 63 -22.44 6.05 -2.66
C ALA A 63 -22.46 5.69 -4.17
N PRO A 64 -23.49 4.97 -4.66
CA PRO A 64 -23.54 4.52 -6.05
C PRO A 64 -23.43 5.63 -7.10
N ASP A 65 -23.97 6.80 -6.82
CA ASP A 65 -23.93 7.98 -7.69
C ASP A 65 -22.55 8.67 -7.72
N LYS A 66 -21.64 8.31 -6.81
CA LYS A 66 -20.28 8.88 -6.66
C LYS A 66 -19.17 8.00 -7.23
N VAL A 67 -19.47 6.77 -7.64
CA VAL A 67 -18.47 5.77 -8.08
C VAL A 67 -17.52 6.34 -9.14
N LYS A 68 -18.07 6.98 -10.18
CA LYS A 68 -17.25 7.53 -11.27
C LYS A 68 -16.28 8.63 -10.79
N LEU A 69 -16.76 9.52 -9.94
CA LEU A 69 -15.94 10.61 -9.40
C LEU A 69 -14.82 10.05 -8.50
N VAL A 70 -15.14 9.04 -7.68
CA VAL A 70 -14.15 8.36 -6.83
C VAL A 70 -13.09 7.66 -7.68
N GLU A 71 -13.46 6.97 -8.75
CA GLU A 71 -12.53 6.34 -9.68
C GLU A 71 -11.56 7.38 -10.27
N GLU A 72 -12.08 8.51 -10.74
CA GLU A 72 -11.26 9.61 -11.28
C GLU A 72 -10.28 10.15 -10.23
N GLU A 73 -10.70 10.36 -8.99
CA GLU A 73 -9.82 10.82 -7.90
C GLU A 73 -8.76 9.78 -7.53
N LEU A 74 -9.08 8.49 -7.48
CA LEU A 74 -8.09 7.44 -7.25
C LEU A 74 -7.02 7.39 -8.36
N LEU A 75 -7.43 7.57 -9.61
CA LEU A 75 -6.51 7.62 -10.74
C LEU A 75 -5.62 8.87 -10.71
N LYS A 76 -6.15 10.02 -10.27
CA LYS A 76 -5.37 11.24 -10.04
C LYS A 76 -4.31 11.01 -8.96
N GLU A 77 -4.67 10.36 -7.85
CA GLU A 77 -3.71 10.03 -6.77
C GLU A 77 -2.61 9.06 -7.25
N ALA A 78 -2.98 8.05 -8.04
CA ALA A 78 -1.98 7.19 -8.68
C ALA A 78 -1.04 7.98 -9.60
N ALA A 79 -1.56 8.93 -10.37
CA ALA A 79 -0.76 9.79 -11.24
C ALA A 79 0.18 10.70 -10.43
N LEU A 80 -0.29 11.28 -9.32
CA LEU A 80 0.54 12.11 -8.42
C LEU A 80 1.67 11.29 -7.77
N LEU A 81 1.39 10.05 -7.35
CA LEU A 81 2.43 9.14 -6.85
C LEU A 81 3.49 8.83 -7.91
N ARG A 82 3.09 8.63 -9.16
CA ARG A 82 4.01 8.42 -10.29
C ARG A 82 4.83 9.66 -10.61
N GLU A 83 4.24 10.83 -10.51
CA GLU A 83 4.91 12.10 -10.82
C GLU A 83 5.91 12.50 -9.74
N LYS A 84 5.52 12.41 -8.47
CA LYS A 84 6.23 12.99 -7.32
C LYS A 84 6.79 11.98 -6.32
N GLY A 85 6.21 10.78 -6.24
CA GLY A 85 6.46 9.86 -5.13
C GLY A 85 5.75 10.32 -3.86
N LEU A 86 6.24 9.88 -2.71
CA LEU A 86 5.84 10.38 -1.40
C LEU A 86 6.59 11.68 -1.07
N SER A 87 5.97 12.56 -0.30
CA SER A 87 6.68 13.66 0.37
C SER A 87 7.60 13.12 1.48
N ALA A 88 8.55 13.93 1.93
CA ALA A 88 9.42 13.54 3.04
C ALA A 88 8.63 13.26 4.34
N GLU A 89 7.59 14.04 4.58
CA GLU A 89 6.72 13.86 5.75
C GLU A 89 5.94 12.54 5.67
N GLU A 90 5.30 12.25 4.51
CA GLU A 90 4.58 11.00 4.28
C GLU A 90 5.49 9.78 4.42
N LEU A 91 6.68 9.81 3.83
CA LEU A 91 7.64 8.73 3.90
C LEU A 91 8.11 8.48 5.33
N ASN A 92 8.47 9.53 6.07
CA ASN A 92 8.92 9.41 7.46
C ASN A 92 7.80 8.88 8.37
N ARG A 93 6.57 9.36 8.20
CA ARG A 93 5.40 8.87 8.94
C ARG A 93 5.11 7.40 8.62
N ALA A 94 5.13 7.02 7.34
CA ALA A 94 4.93 5.64 6.92
C ALA A 94 5.99 4.69 7.49
N LYS A 95 7.27 5.07 7.48
CA LYS A 95 8.37 4.28 8.09
C LYS A 95 8.16 4.10 9.58
N ALA A 96 7.94 5.19 10.31
CA ALA A 96 7.78 5.16 11.76
C ALA A 96 6.59 4.27 12.17
N LYS A 97 5.46 4.40 11.46
CA LYS A 97 4.25 3.63 11.73
C LYS A 97 4.45 2.15 11.40
N LEU A 98 4.92 1.81 10.21
CA LEU A 98 5.10 0.43 9.77
C LEU A 98 6.10 -0.33 10.66
N ILE A 99 7.26 0.25 10.92
CA ILE A 99 8.29 -0.34 11.79
C ILE A 99 7.75 -0.46 13.23
N GLY A 100 7.04 0.56 13.73
CA GLY A 100 6.43 0.52 15.05
C GLY A 100 5.38 -0.60 15.19
N GLN A 101 4.50 -0.74 14.22
CA GLN A 101 3.49 -1.82 14.19
C GLN A 101 4.15 -3.21 14.16
N LYS A 102 5.19 -3.40 13.35
CA LYS A 102 5.95 -4.66 13.29
C LYS A 102 6.60 -4.97 14.64
N LYS A 103 7.21 -3.99 15.30
CA LYS A 103 7.78 -4.18 16.66
C LYS A 103 6.73 -4.57 17.70
N ILE A 104 5.55 -3.97 17.64
CA ILE A 104 4.43 -4.35 18.53
C ILE A 104 3.97 -5.78 18.22
N ALA A 105 3.81 -6.14 16.95
CA ALA A 105 3.39 -7.48 16.54
C ALA A 105 4.37 -8.58 16.99
N ARG A 106 5.68 -8.30 17.08
CA ARG A 106 6.71 -9.22 17.58
C ARG A 106 6.57 -9.53 19.09
N GLN A 107 5.74 -8.81 19.84
CA GLN A 107 5.48 -9.10 21.25
C GLN A 107 4.55 -10.31 21.44
N ASP A 108 3.75 -10.66 20.43
CA ASP A 108 2.99 -11.90 20.40
C ASP A 108 3.89 -13.05 19.91
N LEU A 109 4.21 -13.98 20.82
CA LEU A 109 5.08 -15.12 20.53
C LEU A 109 4.51 -16.05 19.46
N GLY A 110 3.18 -16.21 19.41
CA GLY A 110 2.52 -17.02 18.39
C GLY A 110 2.66 -16.40 17.00
N GLY A 111 2.38 -15.11 16.86
CA GLY A 111 2.57 -14.34 15.64
C GLY A 111 4.02 -14.27 15.20
N LEU A 112 4.95 -14.09 16.14
CA LEU A 112 6.38 -14.13 15.87
C LEU A 112 6.81 -15.47 15.28
N ALA A 113 6.45 -16.58 15.93
CA ALA A 113 6.78 -17.92 15.46
C ALA A 113 6.21 -18.19 14.06
N GLN A 114 4.97 -17.77 13.80
CA GLN A 114 4.33 -17.89 12.48
C GLN A 114 5.09 -17.07 11.43
N THR A 115 5.44 -15.83 11.71
CA THR A 115 6.18 -14.96 10.77
C THR A 115 7.52 -15.56 10.41
N VAL A 116 8.30 -15.99 11.41
CA VAL A 116 9.62 -16.63 11.20
C VAL A 116 9.49 -17.91 10.38
N ALA A 117 8.50 -18.75 10.67
CA ALA A 117 8.27 -19.99 9.92
C ALA A 117 7.86 -19.73 8.47
N LEU A 118 7.03 -18.70 8.22
CA LEU A 118 6.64 -18.29 6.86
C LEU A 118 7.80 -17.68 6.08
N ASP A 119 8.62 -16.85 6.73
CA ASP A 119 9.82 -16.27 6.11
C ASP A 119 10.78 -17.37 5.65
N GLU A 120 11.02 -18.38 6.49
CA GLU A 120 11.83 -19.53 6.12
C GLU A 120 11.20 -20.34 4.98
N LEU A 121 9.90 -20.66 5.08
CA LEU A 121 9.15 -21.42 4.07
C LEU A 121 9.19 -20.74 2.69
N TYR A 122 9.08 -19.42 2.66
CA TYR A 122 9.11 -18.63 1.43
C TYR A 122 10.52 -18.33 0.92
N GLY A 123 11.53 -18.75 1.65
CA GLY A 123 12.95 -18.59 1.28
C GLY A 123 13.46 -17.18 1.43
N LEU A 124 12.90 -16.43 2.39
CA LEU A 124 13.41 -15.13 2.85
C LEU A 124 14.46 -15.30 3.95
N GLY A 125 14.46 -16.47 4.62
CA GLY A 125 15.28 -16.82 5.75
C GLY A 125 14.66 -16.38 7.09
N TYR A 126 14.83 -17.21 8.12
CA TYR A 126 14.29 -16.95 9.45
C TYR A 126 14.81 -15.65 10.11
N GLU A 127 15.98 -15.18 9.69
CA GLU A 127 16.58 -13.92 10.17
C GLU A 127 16.00 -12.67 9.48
N ASN A 128 15.11 -12.84 8.47
CA ASN A 128 14.55 -11.71 7.73
C ASN A 128 13.81 -10.73 8.63
N ILE A 129 13.14 -11.23 9.68
CA ILE A 129 12.41 -10.41 10.63
C ILE A 129 13.29 -9.36 11.34
N ASP A 130 14.56 -9.66 11.56
CA ASP A 130 15.51 -8.73 12.21
C ASP A 130 16.11 -7.74 11.19
N ALA A 131 16.21 -8.16 9.93
CA ALA A 131 16.83 -7.38 8.86
C ALA A 131 15.86 -6.40 8.15
N GLU A 132 14.54 -6.65 8.21
CA GLU A 132 13.60 -5.89 7.38
C GLU A 132 13.43 -4.43 7.80
N ASP A 133 13.56 -4.10 9.09
CA ASP A 133 13.49 -2.71 9.57
C ASP A 133 14.51 -1.82 8.83
N THR A 134 15.75 -2.29 8.68
CA THR A 134 16.82 -1.59 7.94
C THR A 134 16.47 -1.39 6.46
N LYS A 135 15.77 -2.35 5.87
CA LYS A 135 15.32 -2.27 4.46
C LYS A 135 14.26 -1.19 4.27
N TYR A 136 13.31 -1.04 5.22
CA TYR A 136 12.35 0.08 5.19
C TYR A 136 13.02 1.42 5.43
N GLU A 137 13.95 1.50 6.38
CA GLU A 137 14.71 2.73 6.66
C GLU A 137 15.50 3.22 5.45
N ALA A 138 16.06 2.31 4.67
CA ALA A 138 16.82 2.62 3.47
C ALA A 138 16.00 3.19 2.31
N VAL A 139 14.69 2.98 2.28
CA VAL A 139 13.84 3.47 1.18
C VAL A 139 13.86 4.99 1.09
N THR A 140 14.06 5.50 -0.12
CA THR A 140 14.13 6.94 -0.45
C THR A 140 12.87 7.42 -1.17
N ILE A 141 12.65 8.72 -1.22
CA ILE A 141 11.57 9.34 -2.01
C ILE A 141 11.69 8.93 -3.50
N ALA A 142 12.92 8.90 -4.02
CA ALA A 142 13.17 8.48 -5.40
C ALA A 142 12.72 7.04 -5.67
N GLU A 143 12.88 6.14 -4.70
CA GLU A 143 12.41 4.76 -4.82
C GLU A 143 10.89 4.66 -4.75
N THR A 144 10.23 5.43 -3.89
CA THR A 144 8.74 5.46 -3.88
C THR A 144 8.17 5.95 -5.21
N LYS A 145 8.80 6.95 -5.83
CA LYS A 145 8.46 7.41 -7.19
C LYS A 145 8.72 6.32 -8.23
N ARG A 146 9.88 5.68 -8.18
CA ARG A 146 10.29 4.62 -9.12
C ARG A 146 9.30 3.45 -9.10
N VAL A 147 8.92 2.97 -7.92
CA VAL A 147 7.95 1.87 -7.81
C VAL A 147 6.55 2.31 -8.26
N ALA A 148 6.12 3.52 -7.94
CA ALA A 148 4.86 4.05 -8.45
C ALA A 148 4.84 4.11 -9.98
N LEU A 149 5.92 4.57 -10.63
CA LEU A 149 6.06 4.55 -12.09
C LEU A 149 6.03 3.13 -12.67
N LYS A 150 6.63 2.17 -11.98
CA LYS A 150 6.73 0.78 -12.46
C LYS A 150 5.41 0.03 -12.34
N TYR A 151 4.67 0.22 -11.24
CA TYR A 151 3.52 -0.61 -10.90
C TYR A 151 2.16 0.07 -11.08
N LEU A 152 2.00 1.36 -10.79
CA LEU A 152 0.71 2.06 -10.88
C LEU A 152 0.41 2.55 -12.31
N LYS A 153 0.39 1.65 -13.27
CA LYS A 153 0.22 1.97 -14.70
C LYS A 153 -1.25 2.14 -15.05
N ALA A 154 -1.60 3.30 -15.62
CA ALA A 154 -2.98 3.60 -16.01
C ALA A 154 -3.50 2.76 -17.19
N ASP A 155 -2.61 2.19 -18.01
CA ASP A 155 -2.91 1.32 -19.14
C ASP A 155 -2.95 -0.18 -18.77
N ALA A 156 -2.66 -0.53 -17.51
CA ALA A 156 -2.60 -1.91 -17.01
C ALA A 156 -3.25 -2.01 -15.62
N LEU A 157 -4.48 -1.54 -15.50
CA LEU A 157 -5.26 -1.60 -14.27
C LEU A 157 -6.55 -2.42 -14.45
N VAL A 158 -7.07 -2.91 -13.32
CA VAL A 158 -8.38 -3.54 -13.23
C VAL A 158 -9.25 -2.73 -12.28
N VAL A 159 -10.46 -2.38 -12.71
CA VAL A 159 -11.48 -1.75 -11.87
C VAL A 159 -12.54 -2.79 -11.56
N SER A 160 -12.87 -2.94 -10.28
CA SER A 160 -13.97 -3.77 -9.80
C SER A 160 -14.93 -2.89 -9.00
N VAL A 161 -16.20 -2.90 -9.38
CA VAL A 161 -17.26 -2.14 -8.70
C VAL A 161 -18.33 -3.12 -8.25
N ILE A 162 -18.65 -3.09 -6.95
CA ILE A 162 -19.75 -3.87 -6.36
C ILE A 162 -20.78 -2.86 -5.85
N GLY A 163 -22.02 -3.02 -6.28
CA GLY A 163 -23.11 -2.14 -5.90
C GLY A 163 -24.46 -2.86 -5.97
N PRO A 164 -25.55 -2.20 -5.54
CA PRO A 164 -26.87 -2.77 -5.70
C PRO A 164 -27.18 -3.00 -7.18
N GLU A 165 -27.93 -4.08 -7.49
CA GLU A 165 -28.51 -4.24 -8.82
C GLU A 165 -29.35 -3.01 -9.16
N LYS A 166 -29.20 -2.53 -10.40
CA LYS A 166 -30.09 -1.47 -10.87
C LYS A 166 -31.49 -2.07 -10.94
N ALA A 167 -32.39 -1.53 -10.09
CA ALA A 167 -33.83 -1.84 -10.16
C ALA A 167 -34.41 -1.41 -11.51
#